data_d5026582fa100aeba0d77f4c43a805e0
#
_entry.id   d5026582fa100aeba0d77f4c43a805e0
#
_cell.length_a   1.000
_cell.length_b   1.000
_cell.length_c   1.000
_cell.angle_alpha   90.00
_cell.angle_beta   90.00
_cell.angle_gamma   90.00
#
_symmetry.space_group_name_H-M   'P 1'
#
loop_
_entity.id
_entity.type
_entity.pdbx_description
1 polymer ?
#
loop_
_entity_poly.entity_id
_entity_poly.type
_entity_poly.pdbx_seq_one_letter_code
_entity_poly.pdbx_strand_id
1 'polypeptide(L)'
;RFEKKIHLPLIALIFIGIWLLSQIVFIGIYWDAPQYSDASNFQKWALDCYQKGCWYPRAEQFQSEPYICYAGYINFLIAYLHIFDTFKFVPIINLLLNSLQLFALYHISKKICNPAIAHYFVILYCILFSNISIVVPTTSDLFFTTFLFCSIALIREKHLFLLLSGLLIAYANYIRPFTILFLLPIFFYVLYHKFNWKYYISYFCGIGIMTLLLILFNYRINGTTNIVATTSGINLIIGANDDINGTYTNKVFQKGKIGYIENPSEYNVFQKDSIYMSRSIGWIKENPGKYILYTPVKMARLWWA
;
A
#
# COMPACT_ATOMS: atom_id res chain seq x y z
N ARG A 1 36.86 32.77 14.43
CA ARG A 1 35.48 32.27 14.20
C ARG A 1 35.55 30.75 14.21
N PHE A 2 35.19 30.11 15.29
CA PHE A 2 34.96 28.66 15.37
C PHE A 2 33.66 28.38 14.64
N GLU A 3 33.68 28.10 13.35
CA GLU A 3 32.58 27.41 12.69
C GLU A 3 32.53 25.98 13.25
N LYS A 4 31.68 25.77 14.26
CA LYS A 4 31.31 24.43 14.68
C LYS A 4 30.66 23.77 13.46
N LYS A 5 31.42 22.95 12.71
CA LYS A 5 30.86 22.08 11.69
C LYS A 5 29.82 21.19 12.40
N ILE A 6 28.55 21.47 12.16
CA ILE A 6 27.46 20.65 12.66
C ILE A 6 27.67 19.26 12.05
N HIS A 7 27.96 18.26 12.88
CA HIS A 7 28.13 16.89 12.44
C HIS A 7 26.76 16.28 12.14
N LEU A 8 26.14 16.72 11.04
CA LEU A 8 24.81 16.31 10.60
C LEU A 8 24.62 14.78 10.54
N PRO A 9 25.62 13.96 10.13
CA PRO A 9 25.50 12.51 10.19
C PRO A 9 25.33 11.99 11.63
N LEU A 10 26.05 12.56 12.60
CA LEU A 10 25.93 12.17 14.01
C LEU A 10 24.54 12.53 14.56
N ILE A 11 24.02 13.70 14.23
CA ILE A 11 22.66 14.12 14.61
C ILE A 11 21.64 13.15 14.03
N ALA A 12 21.75 12.80 12.73
CA ALA A 12 20.86 11.84 12.10
C ALA A 12 20.90 10.46 12.79
N LEU A 13 22.08 9.98 13.18
CA LEU A 13 22.24 8.72 13.93
C LEU A 13 21.57 8.79 15.31
N ILE A 14 21.68 9.91 16.03
CA ILE A 14 21.00 10.12 17.31
C ILE A 14 19.46 10.04 17.11
N PHE A 15 18.93 10.74 16.08
CA PHE A 15 17.50 10.67 15.78
C PHE A 15 17.04 9.26 15.40
N ILE A 16 17.82 8.50 14.63
CA ILE A 16 17.53 7.09 14.33
C ILE A 16 17.47 6.27 15.62
N GLY A 17 18.44 6.45 16.53
CA GLY A 17 18.47 5.75 17.82
C GLY A 17 17.24 6.05 18.67
N ILE A 18 16.86 7.32 18.81
CA ILE A 18 15.65 7.75 19.53
C ILE A 18 14.39 7.17 18.87
N TRP A 19 14.31 7.23 17.54
CA TRP A 19 13.19 6.73 16.78
C TRP A 19 13.00 5.20 16.92
N LEU A 20 14.10 4.41 16.85
CA LEU A 20 14.06 2.97 17.10
C LEU A 20 13.60 2.65 18.52
N LEU A 21 14.18 3.35 19.51
CA LEU A 21 13.76 3.17 20.90
C LEU A 21 12.29 3.52 21.11
N SER A 22 11.82 4.62 20.51
CA SER A 22 10.41 5.03 20.58
C SER A 22 9.47 3.97 19.99
N GLN A 23 9.83 3.34 18.87
CA GLN A 23 9.05 2.25 18.30
C GLN A 23 9.03 1.01 19.19
N ILE A 24 10.17 0.62 19.79
CA ILE A 24 10.25 -0.52 20.71
C ILE A 24 9.37 -0.26 21.94
N VAL A 25 9.43 0.95 22.50
CA VAL A 25 8.56 1.35 23.63
C VAL A 25 7.09 1.32 23.21
N PHE A 26 6.77 1.85 22.02
CA PHE A 26 5.40 1.88 21.50
C PHE A 26 4.86 0.46 21.25
N ILE A 27 5.66 -0.44 20.69
CA ILE A 27 5.32 -1.86 20.57
C ILE A 27 5.06 -2.46 21.95
N GLY A 28 5.92 -2.21 22.96
CA GLY A 28 5.74 -2.73 24.31
C GLY A 28 4.44 -2.26 24.98
N ILE A 29 4.07 -0.98 24.81
CA ILE A 29 2.83 -0.42 25.37
C ILE A 29 1.59 -1.02 24.70
N TYR A 30 1.63 -1.24 23.37
CA TYR A 30 0.49 -1.68 22.58
C TYR A 30 0.58 -3.14 22.12
N TRP A 31 1.40 -3.96 22.79
CA TRP A 31 1.69 -5.35 22.40
C TRP A 31 0.43 -6.21 22.21
N ASP A 32 -0.51 -6.11 23.13
CA ASP A 32 -1.77 -6.86 23.12
C ASP A 32 -2.97 -5.95 22.76
N ALA A 33 -2.72 -4.78 22.16
CA ALA A 33 -3.79 -3.86 21.81
C ALA A 33 -4.71 -4.47 20.72
N PRO A 34 -6.03 -4.37 20.87
CA PRO A 34 -6.96 -4.86 19.87
C PRO A 34 -6.81 -4.08 18.57
N GLN A 35 -6.88 -4.81 17.45
CA GLN A 35 -6.85 -4.20 16.14
C GLN A 35 -8.26 -3.73 15.73
N TYR A 36 -8.34 -2.58 15.05
CA TYR A 36 -9.60 -1.98 14.63
C TYR A 36 -9.63 -1.74 13.12
N SER A 37 -10.83 -1.50 12.57
CA SER A 37 -11.01 -1.14 11.15
C SER A 37 -10.34 -2.13 10.21
N ASP A 38 -9.60 -1.66 9.23
CA ASP A 38 -8.92 -2.49 8.22
C ASP A 38 -7.94 -3.49 8.82
N ALA A 39 -7.22 -3.11 9.88
CA ALA A 39 -6.26 -4.00 10.53
C ALA A 39 -6.95 -5.25 11.12
N SER A 40 -8.11 -5.08 11.75
CA SER A 40 -8.95 -6.18 12.23
C SER A 40 -9.48 -7.06 11.08
N ASN A 41 -9.92 -6.43 9.99
CA ASN A 41 -10.42 -7.15 8.83
C ASN A 41 -9.33 -8.00 8.17
N PHE A 42 -8.10 -7.46 8.01
CA PHE A 42 -6.98 -8.22 7.44
C PHE A 42 -6.63 -9.44 8.29
N GLN A 43 -6.59 -9.29 9.61
CA GLN A 43 -6.35 -10.42 10.52
C GLN A 43 -7.46 -11.46 10.41
N LYS A 44 -8.74 -11.03 10.39
CA LYS A 44 -9.89 -11.92 10.27
C LYS A 44 -9.87 -12.73 8.97
N TRP A 45 -9.63 -12.08 7.82
CA TRP A 45 -9.56 -12.76 6.53
C TRP A 45 -8.37 -13.72 6.43
N ALA A 46 -7.21 -13.31 6.96
CA ALA A 46 -6.04 -14.17 6.98
C ALA A 46 -6.25 -15.40 7.88
N LEU A 47 -6.83 -15.21 9.06
CA LEU A 47 -7.10 -16.29 10.01
C LEU A 47 -8.15 -17.27 9.45
N ASP A 48 -9.24 -16.77 8.84
CA ASP A 48 -10.26 -17.62 8.21
C ASP A 48 -9.66 -18.48 7.10
N CYS A 49 -8.81 -17.91 6.24
CA CYS A 49 -8.13 -18.66 5.20
C CYS A 49 -7.11 -19.67 5.78
N TYR A 50 -6.33 -19.27 6.78
CA TYR A 50 -5.36 -20.14 7.47
C TYR A 50 -6.03 -21.36 8.11
N GLN A 51 -7.13 -21.15 8.84
CA GLN A 51 -7.89 -22.23 9.49
C GLN A 51 -8.52 -23.20 8.48
N LYS A 52 -8.85 -22.71 7.29
CA LYS A 52 -9.39 -23.54 6.19
C LYS A 52 -8.31 -24.14 5.28
N GLY A 53 -7.04 -23.91 5.58
CA GLY A 53 -5.92 -24.42 4.78
C GLY A 53 -5.86 -23.86 3.35
N CYS A 54 -6.29 -22.63 3.14
CA CYS A 54 -6.38 -22.00 1.83
C CYS A 54 -5.73 -20.62 1.78
N TRP A 55 -5.53 -20.11 0.57
CA TRP A 55 -5.03 -18.76 0.31
C TRP A 55 -6.19 -17.81 -0.02
N TYR A 56 -5.95 -16.50 0.13
CA TYR A 56 -6.92 -15.46 -0.17
C TYR A 56 -6.72 -14.89 -1.60
N PRO A 57 -7.79 -14.54 -2.34
CA PRO A 57 -9.19 -14.84 -2.05
C PRO A 57 -9.57 -16.27 -2.45
N ARG A 58 -10.52 -16.85 -1.73
CA ARG A 58 -11.13 -18.12 -2.12
C ARG A 58 -12.12 -17.93 -3.27
N ALA A 59 -12.35 -18.98 -4.07
CA ALA A 59 -13.30 -18.92 -5.18
C ALA A 59 -14.71 -18.46 -4.75
N GLU A 60 -15.19 -18.95 -3.60
CA GLU A 60 -16.50 -18.61 -3.03
C GLU A 60 -16.62 -17.11 -2.66
N GLN A 61 -15.53 -16.48 -2.25
CA GLN A 61 -15.51 -15.07 -1.85
C GLN A 61 -15.79 -14.13 -3.03
N PHE A 62 -15.54 -14.56 -4.28
CA PHE A 62 -15.93 -13.78 -5.45
C PHE A 62 -17.45 -13.61 -5.59
N GLN A 63 -18.27 -14.48 -4.98
CA GLN A 63 -19.72 -14.35 -4.95
C GLN A 63 -20.22 -13.72 -3.65
N SER A 64 -19.68 -14.15 -2.50
CA SER A 64 -20.20 -13.80 -1.18
C SER A 64 -19.75 -12.42 -0.70
N GLU A 65 -18.51 -12.01 -0.99
CA GLU A 65 -17.96 -10.75 -0.47
C GLU A 65 -18.42 -9.53 -1.28
N PRO A 66 -18.50 -8.36 -0.66
CA PRO A 66 -18.77 -7.11 -1.37
C PRO A 66 -17.62 -6.68 -2.29
N TYR A 67 -16.40 -7.01 -1.94
CA TYR A 67 -15.16 -6.71 -2.68
C TYR A 67 -14.01 -7.61 -2.26
N ILE A 68 -13.01 -7.73 -3.10
CA ILE A 68 -11.72 -8.35 -2.78
C ILE A 68 -10.67 -7.25 -2.65
N CYS A 69 -9.93 -7.23 -1.55
CA CYS A 69 -8.90 -6.22 -1.32
C CYS A 69 -7.56 -6.83 -0.91
N TYR A 70 -6.48 -6.15 -1.28
CA TYR A 70 -5.13 -6.35 -0.76
C TYR A 70 -4.65 -7.80 -0.64
N ALA A 71 -4.93 -8.62 -1.66
CA ALA A 71 -4.62 -10.06 -1.66
C ALA A 71 -3.13 -10.34 -1.35
N GLY A 72 -2.22 -9.50 -1.85
CA GLY A 72 -0.80 -9.62 -1.56
C GLY A 72 -0.45 -9.51 -0.08
N TYR A 73 -1.11 -8.61 0.64
CA TYR A 73 -0.90 -8.45 2.08
C TYR A 73 -1.56 -9.55 2.91
N ILE A 74 -2.79 -9.92 2.57
CA ILE A 74 -3.52 -10.98 3.28
C ILE A 74 -2.78 -12.32 3.11
N ASN A 75 -2.29 -12.63 1.91
CA ASN A 75 -1.50 -13.83 1.67
C ASN A 75 -0.15 -13.81 2.39
N PHE A 76 0.47 -12.64 2.55
CA PHE A 76 1.63 -12.51 3.45
C PHE A 76 1.25 -12.86 4.89
N LEU A 77 0.12 -12.39 5.41
CA LEU A 77 -0.34 -12.72 6.76
C LEU A 77 -0.67 -14.21 6.92
N ILE A 78 -1.22 -14.87 5.89
CA ILE A 78 -1.44 -16.33 5.89
C ILE A 78 -0.11 -17.07 5.95
N ALA A 79 0.87 -16.71 5.10
CA ALA A 79 2.21 -17.29 5.14
C ALA A 79 2.89 -17.06 6.51
N TYR A 80 2.68 -15.87 7.09
CA TYR A 80 3.16 -15.53 8.41
C TYR A 80 2.55 -16.44 9.51
N LEU A 81 1.23 -16.70 9.45
CA LEU A 81 0.55 -17.61 10.39
C LEU A 81 1.07 -19.05 10.29
N HIS A 82 1.44 -19.53 9.11
CA HIS A 82 2.08 -20.84 8.96
C HIS A 82 3.44 -20.96 9.65
N ILE A 83 4.09 -19.84 9.97
CA ILE A 83 5.38 -19.81 10.67
C ILE A 83 5.22 -19.58 12.17
N PHE A 84 4.34 -18.65 12.56
CA PHE A 84 4.26 -18.15 13.94
C PHE A 84 2.97 -18.54 14.67
N ASP A 85 1.96 -19.02 13.96
CA ASP A 85 0.63 -19.42 14.48
C ASP A 85 -0.09 -18.32 15.30
N THR A 86 0.37 -17.06 15.23
CA THR A 86 -0.17 -15.91 15.97
C THR A 86 0.21 -14.60 15.30
N PHE A 87 -0.60 -13.56 15.43
CA PHE A 87 -0.26 -12.20 14.95
C PHE A 87 0.63 -11.39 15.92
N LYS A 88 0.96 -11.92 17.09
CA LYS A 88 1.69 -11.17 18.15
C LYS A 88 3.01 -10.57 17.69
N PHE A 89 3.72 -11.22 16.78
CA PHE A 89 5.02 -10.74 16.30
C PHE A 89 4.95 -9.85 15.04
N VAL A 90 3.74 -9.55 14.52
CA VAL A 90 3.58 -8.62 13.38
C VAL A 90 4.24 -7.26 13.66
N PRO A 91 4.13 -6.65 14.86
CA PRO A 91 4.80 -5.40 15.16
C PRO A 91 6.33 -5.46 15.01
N ILE A 92 6.96 -6.61 15.31
CA ILE A 92 8.41 -6.79 15.12
C ILE A 92 8.77 -6.80 13.63
N ILE A 93 7.97 -7.48 12.81
CA ILE A 93 8.15 -7.45 11.35
C ILE A 93 7.95 -6.04 10.81
N ASN A 94 6.94 -5.34 11.31
CA ASN A 94 6.69 -3.94 10.94
C ASN A 94 7.87 -3.03 11.32
N LEU A 95 8.51 -3.23 12.48
CA LEU A 95 9.72 -2.51 12.88
C LEU A 95 10.88 -2.74 11.89
N LEU A 96 11.08 -3.98 11.46
CA LEU A 96 12.11 -4.32 10.47
C LEU A 96 11.80 -3.68 9.11
N LEU A 97 10.55 -3.75 8.66
CA LEU A 97 10.10 -3.13 7.41
C LEU A 97 10.25 -1.60 7.44
N ASN A 98 9.86 -0.96 8.55
CA ASN A 98 9.96 0.48 8.73
C ASN A 98 11.44 0.94 8.73
N SER A 99 12.32 0.15 9.34
CA SER A 99 13.77 0.38 9.31
C SER A 99 14.35 0.23 7.89
N LEU A 100 13.92 -0.79 7.16
CA LEU A 100 14.29 -0.99 5.75
C LEU A 100 13.78 0.15 4.87
N GLN A 101 12.57 0.63 5.13
CA GLN A 101 11.98 1.78 4.42
C GLN A 101 12.79 3.06 4.66
N LEU A 102 13.20 3.34 5.90
CA LEU A 102 14.07 4.48 6.22
C LEU A 102 15.41 4.38 5.48
N PHE A 103 16.01 3.19 5.46
CA PHE A 103 17.27 2.95 4.72
C PHE A 103 17.09 3.18 3.21
N ALA A 104 16.02 2.66 2.61
CA ALA A 104 15.71 2.88 1.20
C ALA A 104 15.50 4.38 0.91
N LEU A 105 14.76 5.08 1.77
CA LEU A 105 14.52 6.52 1.63
C LEU A 105 15.81 7.34 1.72
N TYR A 106 16.72 6.99 2.64
CA TYR A 106 18.04 7.62 2.70
C TYR A 106 18.83 7.46 1.40
N HIS A 107 18.85 6.23 0.85
CA HIS A 107 19.52 5.96 -0.42
C HIS A 107 18.92 6.72 -1.60
N ILE A 108 17.60 6.80 -1.69
CA ILE A 108 16.88 7.56 -2.71
C ILE A 108 17.22 9.04 -2.59
N SER A 109 17.11 9.61 -1.40
CA SER A 109 17.38 11.03 -1.14
C SER A 109 18.84 11.41 -1.44
N LYS A 110 19.78 10.56 -1.04
CA LYS A 110 21.21 10.75 -1.34
C LYS A 110 21.51 10.73 -2.85
N LYS A 111 20.73 9.96 -3.61
CA LYS A 111 20.91 9.80 -5.05
C LYS A 111 20.30 10.95 -5.85
N ILE A 112 19.12 11.45 -5.42
CA ILE A 112 18.39 12.52 -6.12
C ILE A 112 18.93 13.90 -5.72
N CYS A 113 19.30 14.07 -4.44
CA CYS A 113 19.78 15.33 -3.87
C CYS A 113 21.26 15.24 -3.54
N ASN A 114 21.62 15.65 -2.35
CA ASN A 114 22.97 15.54 -1.81
C ASN A 114 22.95 14.87 -0.41
N PRO A 115 24.12 14.42 0.11
CA PRO A 115 24.18 13.75 1.40
C PRO A 115 23.62 14.57 2.58
N ALA A 116 23.77 15.89 2.58
CA ALA A 116 23.26 16.76 3.64
C ALA A 116 21.72 16.74 3.66
N ILE A 117 21.09 16.91 2.50
CA ILE A 117 19.63 16.84 2.34
C ILE A 117 19.12 15.45 2.74
N ALA A 118 19.84 14.38 2.37
CA ALA A 118 19.45 13.03 2.77
C ALA A 118 19.40 12.86 4.31
N HIS A 119 20.33 13.44 5.06
CA HIS A 119 20.30 13.42 6.53
C HIS A 119 19.11 14.22 7.09
N TYR A 120 18.77 15.37 6.50
CA TYR A 120 17.56 16.11 6.90
C TYR A 120 16.29 15.30 6.66
N PHE A 121 16.17 14.58 5.55
CA PHE A 121 15.05 13.68 5.31
C PHE A 121 14.95 12.57 6.34
N VAL A 122 16.09 11.97 6.74
CA VAL A 122 16.12 10.96 7.80
C VAL A 122 15.62 11.55 9.12
N ILE A 123 16.12 12.74 9.51
CA ILE A 123 15.70 13.42 10.75
C ILE A 123 14.19 13.69 10.70
N LEU A 124 13.69 14.27 9.59
CA LEU A 124 12.26 14.54 9.41
C LEU A 124 11.42 13.26 9.50
N TYR A 125 11.86 12.18 8.86
CA TYR A 125 11.18 10.88 8.95
C TYR A 125 11.09 10.38 10.39
N CYS A 126 12.18 10.50 11.16
CA CYS A 126 12.25 10.01 12.54
C CYS A 126 11.37 10.80 13.53
N ILE A 127 11.14 12.11 13.27
CA ILE A 127 10.32 12.93 14.18
C ILE A 127 8.81 12.83 13.90
N LEU A 128 8.40 12.30 12.75
CA LEU A 128 6.98 12.13 12.42
C LEU A 128 6.38 11.00 13.25
N PHE A 129 5.38 11.34 14.09
CA PHE A 129 4.71 10.37 14.96
C PHE A 129 4.09 9.21 14.18
N SER A 130 3.53 9.47 13.01
CA SER A 130 2.98 8.42 12.12
C SER A 130 4.00 7.33 11.79
N ASN A 131 5.28 7.69 11.62
CA ASN A 131 6.36 6.75 11.34
C ASN A 131 6.85 5.99 12.60
N ILE A 132 6.41 6.40 13.79
CA ILE A 132 6.62 5.64 15.04
C ILE A 132 5.45 4.69 15.27
N SER A 133 4.23 5.17 15.14
CA SER A 133 3.02 4.42 15.48
C SER A 133 2.65 3.33 14.44
N ILE A 134 3.10 3.46 13.20
CA ILE A 134 2.75 2.54 12.09
C ILE A 134 3.22 1.09 12.34
N VAL A 135 4.12 0.87 13.28
CA VAL A 135 4.65 -0.47 13.57
C VAL A 135 3.66 -1.37 14.30
N VAL A 136 2.67 -0.80 15.01
CA VAL A 136 1.70 -1.58 15.79
C VAL A 136 0.56 -2.15 14.95
N PRO A 137 -0.13 -1.38 14.07
CA PRO A 137 -1.28 -1.89 13.36
C PRO A 137 -0.90 -2.88 12.25
N THR A 138 -1.74 -3.88 12.06
CA THR A 138 -1.66 -4.83 10.95
C THR A 138 -2.18 -4.17 9.68
N THR A 139 -1.33 -3.37 8.99
CA THR A 139 -1.74 -2.63 7.80
C THR A 139 -0.89 -2.95 6.58
N SER A 140 -1.51 -2.87 5.41
CA SER A 140 -0.83 -3.06 4.13
C SER A 140 0.03 -1.84 3.71
N ASP A 141 -0.14 -0.68 4.38
CA ASP A 141 0.51 0.58 4.00
C ASP A 141 2.03 0.50 4.13
N LEU A 142 2.51 0.11 5.31
CA LEU A 142 3.93 -0.03 5.56
C LEU A 142 4.57 -1.10 4.65
N PHE A 143 3.87 -2.22 4.47
CA PHE A 143 4.32 -3.30 3.61
C PHE A 143 4.45 -2.83 2.16
N PHE A 144 3.42 -2.19 1.63
CA PHE A 144 3.41 -1.61 0.28
C PHE A 144 4.52 -0.57 0.08
N THR A 145 4.60 0.43 0.97
CA THR A 145 5.56 1.53 0.82
C THR A 145 7.00 1.07 0.97
N THR A 146 7.26 0.06 1.80
CA THR A 146 8.60 -0.55 1.92
C THR A 146 9.04 -1.18 0.59
N PHE A 147 8.19 -2.01 -0.03
CA PHE A 147 8.51 -2.63 -1.32
C PHE A 147 8.67 -1.59 -2.43
N LEU A 148 7.83 -0.56 -2.45
CA LEU A 148 7.91 0.55 -3.38
C LEU A 148 9.24 1.29 -3.24
N PHE A 149 9.61 1.73 -2.03
CA PHE A 149 10.86 2.47 -1.83
C PHE A 149 12.10 1.60 -2.06
N CYS A 150 12.07 0.32 -1.69
CA CYS A 150 13.15 -0.62 -2.02
C CYS A 150 13.31 -0.77 -3.53
N SER A 151 12.20 -0.88 -4.28
CA SER A 151 12.24 -0.90 -5.74
C SER A 151 12.93 0.34 -6.31
N ILE A 152 12.52 1.54 -5.87
CA ILE A 152 13.12 2.82 -6.33
C ILE A 152 14.60 2.93 -5.94
N ALA A 153 14.98 2.52 -4.73
CA ALA A 153 16.36 2.55 -4.26
C ALA A 153 17.30 1.66 -5.12
N LEU A 154 16.76 0.55 -5.66
CA LEU A 154 17.49 -0.38 -6.51
C LEU A 154 17.66 0.09 -7.96
N ILE A 155 17.00 1.16 -8.40
CA ILE A 155 17.15 1.68 -9.77
C ILE A 155 18.58 2.19 -9.97
N ARG A 156 19.41 1.41 -10.66
CA ARG A 156 20.81 1.74 -11.04
C ARG A 156 21.20 0.97 -12.30
N GLU A 157 22.23 1.42 -13.00
CA GLU A 157 22.73 0.82 -14.25
C GLU A 157 23.38 -0.55 -14.04
N LYS A 158 22.64 -1.50 -13.50
CA LYS A 158 23.04 -2.91 -13.34
C LYS A 158 21.81 -3.79 -13.55
N HIS A 159 21.90 -4.74 -14.48
CA HIS A 159 20.78 -5.61 -14.86
C HIS A 159 20.08 -6.31 -13.69
N LEU A 160 20.87 -6.91 -12.77
CA LEU A 160 20.33 -7.60 -11.60
C LEU A 160 19.51 -6.66 -10.71
N PHE A 161 20.00 -5.45 -10.44
CA PHE A 161 19.29 -4.51 -9.57
C PHE A 161 18.01 -3.99 -10.22
N LEU A 162 18.00 -3.79 -11.54
CA LEU A 162 16.80 -3.40 -12.27
C LEU A 162 15.79 -4.55 -12.36
N LEU A 163 16.25 -5.78 -12.55
CA LEU A 163 15.38 -6.97 -12.46
C LEU A 163 14.71 -7.06 -11.09
N LEU A 164 15.49 -6.95 -10.00
CA LEU A 164 14.97 -6.97 -8.63
C LEU A 164 14.01 -5.79 -8.37
N SER A 165 14.34 -4.59 -8.86
CA SER A 165 13.46 -3.43 -8.79
C SER A 165 12.12 -3.71 -9.48
N GLY A 166 12.13 -4.31 -10.67
CA GLY A 166 10.92 -4.70 -11.39
C GLY A 166 10.09 -5.76 -10.65
N LEU A 167 10.74 -6.75 -10.05
CA LEU A 167 10.05 -7.75 -9.21
C LEU A 167 9.35 -7.10 -8.02
N LEU A 168 10.06 -6.22 -7.29
CA LEU A 168 9.52 -5.57 -6.09
C LEU A 168 8.37 -4.62 -6.39
N ILE A 169 8.43 -3.85 -7.49
CA ILE A 169 7.35 -2.92 -7.83
C ILE A 169 6.09 -3.66 -8.28
N ALA A 170 6.24 -4.78 -8.99
CA ALA A 170 5.10 -5.62 -9.38
C ALA A 170 4.45 -6.28 -8.15
N TYR A 171 5.26 -6.74 -7.18
CA TYR A 171 4.73 -7.26 -5.92
C TYR A 171 4.07 -6.15 -5.07
N ALA A 172 4.64 -4.96 -5.03
CA ALA A 172 4.01 -3.80 -4.39
C ALA A 172 2.62 -3.51 -5.00
N ASN A 173 2.47 -3.62 -6.33
CA ASN A 173 1.19 -3.46 -6.99
C ASN A 173 0.17 -4.56 -6.62
N TYR A 174 0.61 -5.76 -6.34
CA TYR A 174 -0.25 -6.84 -5.84
C TYR A 174 -0.71 -6.58 -4.40
N ILE A 175 0.13 -5.93 -3.59
CA ILE A 175 -0.25 -5.48 -2.25
C ILE A 175 -1.29 -4.35 -2.34
N ARG A 176 -1.00 -3.29 -3.12
CA ARG A 176 -1.91 -2.17 -3.37
C ARG A 176 -1.78 -1.67 -4.83
N PRO A 177 -2.88 -1.56 -5.58
CA PRO A 177 -2.84 -1.22 -7.01
C PRO A 177 -2.59 0.28 -7.28
N PHE A 178 -1.82 0.95 -6.44
CA PHE A 178 -1.40 2.35 -6.62
C PHE A 178 -0.07 2.51 -7.33
N THR A 179 0.66 1.42 -7.53
CA THR A 179 2.02 1.44 -8.08
C THR A 179 2.07 2.02 -9.49
N ILE A 180 0.98 1.91 -10.25
CA ILE A 180 0.89 2.47 -11.61
C ILE A 180 1.15 3.98 -11.62
N LEU A 181 0.78 4.71 -10.56
CA LEU A 181 1.03 6.14 -10.42
C LEU A 181 2.52 6.46 -10.26
N PHE A 182 3.31 5.51 -9.76
CA PHE A 182 4.76 5.66 -9.58
C PHE A 182 5.56 5.24 -10.80
N LEU A 183 4.97 4.47 -11.73
CA LEU A 183 5.65 4.08 -12.96
C LEU A 183 6.00 5.30 -13.81
N LEU A 184 5.14 6.32 -13.85
CA LEU A 184 5.36 7.53 -14.63
C LEU A 184 6.58 8.35 -14.12
N PRO A 185 6.68 8.72 -12.83
CA PRO A 185 7.88 9.36 -12.29
C PRO A 185 9.16 8.53 -12.47
N ILE A 186 9.09 7.21 -12.29
CA ILE A 186 10.22 6.31 -12.52
C ILE A 186 10.65 6.35 -13.97
N PHE A 187 9.71 6.30 -14.90
CA PHE A 187 9.99 6.40 -16.35
C PHE A 187 10.68 7.70 -16.68
N PHE A 188 10.19 8.85 -16.21
CA PHE A 188 10.86 10.14 -16.43
C PHE A 188 12.24 10.23 -15.78
N TYR A 189 12.40 9.67 -14.57
CA TYR A 189 13.70 9.61 -13.91
C TYR A 189 14.73 8.85 -14.76
N VAL A 190 14.34 7.71 -15.31
CA VAL A 190 15.22 6.86 -16.12
C VAL A 190 15.52 7.52 -17.47
N LEU A 191 14.56 8.21 -18.09
CA LEU A 191 14.76 9.01 -19.30
C LEU A 191 15.74 10.17 -19.05
N TYR A 192 15.56 10.90 -17.95
CA TYR A 192 16.44 12.02 -17.58
C TYR A 192 17.90 11.58 -17.42
N HIS A 193 18.14 10.42 -16.80
CA HIS A 193 19.46 9.86 -16.62
C HIS A 193 20.01 9.14 -17.87
N LYS A 194 19.28 9.12 -18.98
CA LYS A 194 19.68 8.52 -20.27
C LYS A 194 20.19 7.08 -20.15
N PHE A 195 19.54 6.28 -19.31
CA PHE A 195 19.91 4.87 -19.14
C PHE A 195 19.85 4.14 -20.47
N ASN A 196 20.80 3.25 -20.73
CA ASN A 196 20.79 2.41 -21.92
C ASN A 196 19.50 1.56 -21.95
N TRP A 197 18.83 1.48 -23.12
CA TRP A 197 17.59 0.75 -23.31
C TRP A 197 17.66 -0.72 -22.87
N LYS A 198 18.83 -1.37 -22.91
CA LYS A 198 19.03 -2.74 -22.41
C LYS A 198 18.72 -2.90 -20.93
N TYR A 199 18.88 -1.86 -20.14
CA TYR A 199 18.53 -1.84 -18.71
C TYR A 199 17.02 -1.82 -18.48
N TYR A 200 16.26 -1.15 -19.38
CA TYR A 200 14.81 -1.18 -19.34
C TYR A 200 14.24 -2.59 -19.55
N ILE A 201 14.85 -3.38 -20.47
CA ILE A 201 14.45 -4.76 -20.65
C ILE A 201 14.52 -5.52 -19.32
N SER A 202 15.62 -5.40 -18.57
CA SER A 202 15.76 -6.10 -17.29
C SER A 202 14.69 -5.67 -16.27
N TYR A 203 14.36 -4.38 -16.22
CA TYR A 203 13.32 -3.86 -15.36
C TYR A 203 11.93 -4.40 -15.74
N PHE A 204 11.56 -4.32 -17.01
CA PHE A 204 10.28 -4.87 -17.49
C PHE A 204 10.21 -6.39 -17.43
N CYS A 205 11.33 -7.10 -17.62
CA CYS A 205 11.40 -8.53 -17.38
C CYS A 205 11.09 -8.86 -15.91
N GLY A 206 11.63 -8.10 -14.95
CA GLY A 206 11.30 -8.25 -13.54
C GLY A 206 9.80 -8.08 -13.26
N ILE A 207 9.19 -7.03 -13.82
CA ILE A 207 7.74 -6.80 -13.73
C ILE A 207 6.98 -7.98 -14.33
N GLY A 208 7.33 -8.38 -15.55
CA GLY A 208 6.65 -9.47 -16.27
C GLY A 208 6.74 -10.81 -15.53
N ILE A 209 7.92 -11.17 -15.03
CA ILE A 209 8.14 -12.41 -14.27
C ILE A 209 7.26 -12.42 -13.01
N MET A 210 7.30 -11.36 -12.19
CA MET A 210 6.51 -11.31 -10.97
C MET A 210 5.01 -11.33 -11.28
N THR A 211 4.57 -10.53 -12.25
CA THR A 211 3.16 -10.51 -12.68
C THR A 211 2.70 -11.88 -13.14
N LEU A 212 3.50 -12.59 -13.96
CA LEU A 212 3.19 -13.94 -14.40
C LEU A 212 3.09 -14.92 -13.23
N LEU A 213 4.04 -14.88 -12.29
CA LEU A 213 4.00 -15.72 -11.09
C LEU A 213 2.74 -15.49 -10.27
N LEU A 214 2.33 -14.23 -10.10
CA LEU A 214 1.12 -13.86 -9.36
C LEU A 214 -0.17 -14.29 -10.10
N ILE A 215 -0.21 -14.17 -11.43
CA ILE A 215 -1.31 -14.69 -12.26
C ILE A 215 -1.44 -16.20 -12.10
N LEU A 216 -0.33 -16.93 -12.22
CA LEU A 216 -0.32 -18.39 -12.07
C LEU A 216 -0.73 -18.81 -10.65
N PHE A 217 -0.26 -18.10 -9.64
CA PHE A 217 -0.63 -18.33 -8.25
C PHE A 217 -2.14 -18.15 -8.04
N ASN A 218 -2.72 -17.03 -8.48
CA ASN A 218 -4.15 -16.78 -8.34
C ASN A 218 -4.98 -17.78 -9.16
N TYR A 219 -4.57 -18.09 -10.38
CA TYR A 219 -5.27 -19.09 -11.19
C TYR A 219 -5.31 -20.46 -10.51
N ARG A 220 -4.20 -20.88 -9.89
CA ARG A 220 -4.15 -22.15 -9.15
C ARG A 220 -5.04 -22.17 -7.92
N ILE A 221 -5.18 -21.01 -7.23
CA ILE A 221 -5.92 -20.94 -5.96
C ILE A 221 -7.43 -20.81 -6.19
N ASN A 222 -7.83 -19.96 -7.12
CA ASN A 222 -9.23 -19.52 -7.25
C ASN A 222 -9.78 -19.57 -8.70
N GLY A 223 -8.99 -20.08 -9.65
CA GLY A 223 -9.40 -20.22 -11.06
C GLY A 223 -9.45 -18.89 -11.83
N THR A 224 -9.00 -17.76 -11.26
CA THR A 224 -8.99 -16.47 -11.92
C THR A 224 -7.59 -15.94 -12.16
N THR A 225 -7.40 -15.24 -13.27
CA THR A 225 -6.14 -14.54 -13.60
C THR A 225 -6.05 -13.14 -13.02
N ASN A 226 -7.09 -12.70 -12.29
CA ASN A 226 -7.13 -11.35 -11.74
C ASN A 226 -6.21 -11.23 -10.52
N ILE A 227 -5.26 -10.29 -10.59
CA ILE A 227 -4.31 -9.96 -9.53
C ILE A 227 -4.59 -8.60 -8.88
N VAL A 228 -5.68 -7.94 -9.26
CA VAL A 228 -6.03 -6.58 -8.78
C VAL A 228 -7.20 -6.65 -7.82
N ALA A 229 -7.18 -5.81 -6.79
CA ALA A 229 -8.30 -5.63 -5.88
C ALA A 229 -9.54 -5.08 -6.62
N THR A 230 -10.74 -5.54 -6.24
CA THR A 230 -12.02 -5.07 -6.78
C THR A 230 -12.60 -3.99 -5.86
N THR A 231 -11.82 -2.93 -5.60
CA THR A 231 -12.20 -1.85 -4.67
C THR A 231 -12.33 -0.50 -5.35
N SER A 232 -12.07 -0.42 -6.66
CA SER A 232 -12.05 0.86 -7.38
C SER A 232 -13.44 1.50 -7.47
N GLY A 233 -14.44 0.71 -7.84
CA GLY A 233 -15.82 1.16 -7.95
C GLY A 233 -16.41 1.54 -6.60
N ILE A 234 -16.22 0.70 -5.57
CA ILE A 234 -16.72 0.98 -4.23
C ILE A 234 -16.09 2.24 -3.63
N ASN A 235 -14.78 2.44 -3.80
CA ASN A 235 -14.11 3.64 -3.34
C ASN A 235 -14.57 4.90 -4.11
N LEU A 236 -14.79 4.77 -5.42
CA LEU A 236 -15.26 5.89 -6.21
C LEU A 236 -16.68 6.29 -5.83
N ILE A 237 -17.60 5.33 -5.60
CA ILE A 237 -19.01 5.64 -5.26
C ILE A 237 -19.15 6.26 -3.87
N ILE A 238 -18.29 5.87 -2.92
CA ILE A 238 -18.20 6.53 -1.61
C ILE A 238 -17.76 7.99 -1.78
N GLY A 239 -16.94 8.27 -2.77
CA GLY A 239 -16.42 9.59 -3.04
C GLY A 239 -17.19 10.42 -4.07
N ALA A 240 -18.18 9.85 -4.79
CA ALA A 240 -18.92 10.47 -5.89
C ALA A 240 -20.42 10.19 -5.73
N ASN A 241 -21.08 10.91 -4.81
CA ASN A 241 -22.51 10.80 -4.49
C ASN A 241 -23.02 12.10 -3.87
N ASP A 242 -24.34 12.23 -3.65
CA ASP A 242 -24.95 13.44 -3.10
C ASP A 242 -24.74 13.62 -1.59
N ASP A 243 -24.45 12.54 -0.87
CA ASP A 243 -24.20 12.54 0.57
C ASP A 243 -22.71 12.79 0.91
N ILE A 244 -21.92 13.31 -0.05
CA ILE A 244 -20.49 13.53 0.13
C ILE A 244 -20.26 14.55 1.26
N ASN A 245 -19.61 14.08 2.32
CA ASN A 245 -19.11 14.94 3.38
C ASN A 245 -17.59 14.81 3.62
N GLY A 246 -16.90 14.07 2.73
CA GLY A 246 -15.45 13.81 2.78
C GLY A 246 -15.03 12.69 3.74
N THR A 247 -15.98 11.99 4.38
CA THR A 247 -15.72 10.83 5.22
C THR A 247 -16.36 9.57 4.62
N TYR A 248 -15.87 8.40 5.03
CA TYR A 248 -16.52 7.14 4.72
C TYR A 248 -17.91 7.08 5.36
N THR A 249 -18.92 6.68 4.59
CA THR A 249 -20.27 6.47 5.10
C THR A 249 -20.95 5.30 4.38
N ASN A 250 -21.61 4.44 5.15
CA ASN A 250 -22.44 3.36 4.59
C ASN A 250 -23.78 3.85 4.04
N LYS A 251 -24.13 5.13 4.22
CA LYS A 251 -25.41 5.70 3.75
C LYS A 251 -25.57 5.57 2.24
N VAL A 252 -24.48 5.65 1.49
CA VAL A 252 -24.47 5.54 0.03
C VAL A 252 -25.05 4.20 -0.47
N PHE A 253 -25.00 3.13 0.35
CA PHE A 253 -25.48 1.80 -0.01
C PHE A 253 -26.91 1.51 0.47
N GLN A 254 -27.59 2.46 1.13
CA GLN A 254 -28.97 2.31 1.56
C GLN A 254 -29.94 2.37 0.38
N LYS A 255 -31.13 1.76 0.55
CA LYS A 255 -32.20 1.75 -0.48
C LYS A 255 -32.51 3.17 -0.94
N GLY A 256 -32.59 3.37 -2.25
CA GLY A 256 -32.82 4.67 -2.87
C GLY A 256 -31.57 5.53 -3.09
N LYS A 257 -30.40 5.06 -2.69
CA LYS A 257 -29.12 5.74 -2.92
C LYS A 257 -28.37 5.15 -4.10
N ILE A 258 -27.45 5.92 -4.66
CA ILE A 258 -26.71 5.56 -5.88
C ILE A 258 -25.92 4.24 -5.76
N GLY A 259 -25.43 3.90 -4.58
CA GLY A 259 -24.69 2.67 -4.31
C GLY A 259 -25.55 1.46 -3.97
N TYR A 260 -26.89 1.60 -3.91
CA TYR A 260 -27.75 0.48 -3.59
C TYR A 260 -27.84 -0.54 -4.73
N ILE A 261 -27.60 -1.81 -4.43
CA ILE A 261 -27.82 -2.94 -5.32
C ILE A 261 -28.94 -3.78 -4.72
N GLU A 262 -30.02 -4.02 -5.47
CA GLU A 262 -31.23 -4.67 -4.94
C GLU A 262 -30.98 -6.11 -4.52
N ASN A 263 -30.29 -6.90 -5.36
CA ASN A 263 -29.95 -8.30 -5.09
C ASN A 263 -28.43 -8.50 -5.20
N PRO A 264 -27.64 -8.09 -4.20
CA PRO A 264 -26.18 -8.14 -4.31
C PRO A 264 -25.60 -9.56 -4.42
N SER A 265 -26.37 -10.60 -4.05
CA SER A 265 -25.98 -12.01 -4.19
C SER A 265 -26.03 -12.53 -5.63
N GLU A 266 -26.73 -11.85 -6.53
CA GLU A 266 -26.80 -12.19 -7.96
C GLU A 266 -25.53 -11.78 -8.72
N TYR A 267 -24.71 -10.90 -8.14
CA TYR A 267 -23.52 -10.33 -8.77
C TYR A 267 -22.26 -10.81 -8.07
N ASN A 268 -21.25 -11.19 -8.85
CA ASN A 268 -19.90 -11.40 -8.31
C ASN A 268 -19.20 -10.07 -8.03
N VAL A 269 -18.05 -10.11 -7.36
CA VAL A 269 -17.30 -8.90 -6.94
C VAL A 269 -16.90 -8.01 -8.12
N PHE A 270 -16.59 -8.58 -9.29
CA PHE A 270 -16.19 -7.81 -10.48
C PHE A 270 -17.38 -7.06 -11.07
N GLN A 271 -18.55 -7.70 -11.08
CA GLN A 271 -19.79 -7.07 -11.54
C GLN A 271 -20.22 -5.95 -10.58
N LYS A 272 -20.15 -6.20 -9.26
CA LYS A 272 -20.42 -5.16 -8.24
C LYS A 272 -19.50 -3.95 -8.43
N ASP A 273 -18.19 -4.17 -8.59
CA ASP A 273 -17.21 -3.10 -8.79
C ASP A 273 -17.50 -2.30 -10.07
N SER A 274 -17.85 -3.00 -11.17
CA SER A 274 -18.24 -2.38 -12.45
C SER A 274 -19.51 -1.54 -12.32
N ILE A 275 -20.53 -2.02 -11.60
CA ILE A 275 -21.78 -1.29 -11.35
C ILE A 275 -21.47 0.00 -10.56
N TYR A 276 -20.71 -0.09 -9.48
CA TYR A 276 -20.33 1.08 -8.69
C TYR A 276 -19.52 2.08 -9.51
N MET A 277 -18.55 1.60 -10.29
CA MET A 277 -17.74 2.43 -11.17
C MET A 277 -18.60 3.20 -12.19
N SER A 278 -19.49 2.48 -12.90
CA SER A 278 -20.36 3.07 -13.92
C SER A 278 -21.29 4.14 -13.33
N ARG A 279 -21.94 3.85 -12.20
CA ARG A 279 -22.83 4.80 -11.51
C ARG A 279 -22.07 6.03 -11.04
N SER A 280 -20.87 5.85 -10.47
CA SER A 280 -20.03 6.96 -10.02
C SER A 280 -19.61 7.88 -11.15
N ILE A 281 -19.19 7.31 -12.28
CA ILE A 281 -18.81 8.08 -13.47
C ILE A 281 -20.03 8.84 -14.03
N GLY A 282 -21.22 8.20 -14.04
CA GLY A 282 -22.47 8.87 -14.40
C GLY A 282 -22.74 10.09 -13.53
N TRP A 283 -22.69 9.91 -12.20
CA TRP A 283 -22.90 11.00 -11.25
C TRP A 283 -21.87 12.13 -11.41
N ILE A 284 -20.59 11.80 -11.62
CA ILE A 284 -19.53 12.82 -11.86
C ILE A 284 -19.82 13.62 -13.12
N LYS A 285 -20.27 12.98 -14.21
CA LYS A 285 -20.63 13.65 -15.47
C LYS A 285 -21.82 14.60 -15.30
N GLU A 286 -22.79 14.21 -14.48
CA GLU A 286 -23.98 15.03 -14.18
C GLU A 286 -23.67 16.15 -13.18
N ASN A 287 -22.70 15.96 -12.30
CA ASN A 287 -22.37 16.86 -11.20
C ASN A 287 -20.88 17.27 -11.14
N PRO A 288 -20.23 17.70 -12.25
CA PRO A 288 -18.79 17.94 -12.29
C PRO A 288 -18.35 19.06 -11.32
N GLY A 289 -19.16 20.12 -11.21
CA GLY A 289 -18.91 21.24 -10.28
C GLY A 289 -18.90 20.80 -8.82
N LYS A 290 -19.87 19.99 -8.40
CA LYS A 290 -19.91 19.43 -7.04
C LYS A 290 -18.69 18.57 -6.78
N TYR A 291 -18.32 17.67 -7.69
CA TYR A 291 -17.18 16.77 -7.54
C TYR A 291 -15.87 17.52 -7.33
N ILE A 292 -15.64 18.58 -8.12
CA ILE A 292 -14.45 19.45 -8.01
C ILE A 292 -14.45 20.22 -6.70
N LEU A 293 -15.57 20.82 -6.30
CA LEU A 293 -15.69 21.59 -5.07
C LEU A 293 -15.48 20.73 -3.80
N TYR A 294 -15.87 19.48 -3.83
CA TYR A 294 -15.63 18.56 -2.71
C TYR A 294 -14.19 18.04 -2.62
N THR A 295 -13.40 18.12 -3.68
CA THR A 295 -12.01 17.63 -3.68
C THR A 295 -11.14 18.34 -2.62
N PRO A 296 -11.12 19.68 -2.48
CA PRO A 296 -10.40 20.36 -1.39
C PRO A 296 -10.87 19.95 0.01
N VAL A 297 -12.18 19.72 0.18
CA VAL A 297 -12.74 19.28 1.48
C VAL A 297 -12.22 17.89 1.84
N LYS A 298 -12.16 16.97 0.88
CA LYS A 298 -11.58 15.63 1.06
C LYS A 298 -10.09 15.73 1.39
N MET A 299 -9.35 16.56 0.67
CA MET A 299 -7.92 16.78 0.92
C MET A 299 -7.70 17.36 2.33
N ALA A 300 -8.44 18.38 2.74
CA ALA A 300 -8.33 18.96 4.07
C ALA A 300 -8.58 17.92 5.18
N ARG A 301 -9.57 17.04 4.99
CA ARG A 301 -9.88 15.99 5.96
C ARG A 301 -8.83 14.88 6.06
N LEU A 302 -8.10 14.58 4.97
CA LEU A 302 -6.95 13.64 5.02
C LEU A 302 -5.84 14.14 5.95
N TRP A 303 -5.73 15.47 6.14
CA TRP A 303 -4.71 16.10 7.00
C TRP A 303 -5.22 16.42 8.41
N TRP A 304 -6.53 16.35 8.62
CA TRP A 304 -7.18 16.79 9.89
C TRP A 304 -7.81 15.65 10.68
N ALA A 305 -7.73 14.42 10.19
CA ALA A 305 -8.30 13.23 10.85
C ALA A 305 -7.36 12.61 11.88
#